data_b284a04b492ca94722d0d9154123cdc9
#
_entry.id   b284a04b492ca94722d0d9154123cdc9
#
_cell.length_a   1.000
_cell.length_b   1.000
_cell.length_c   1.000
_cell.angle_alpha   90.00
_cell.angle_beta   90.00
_cell.angle_gamma   90.00
#
_symmetry.space_group_name_H-M   'P 1'
#
loop_
_entity.id
_entity.type
_entity.pdbx_description
1 polymer ?
#
loop_
_entity_poly.entity_id
_entity_poly.type
_entity_poly.pdbx_seq_one_letter_code
_entity_poly.pdbx_strand_id
1 'polypeptide(L)'
;MTWTVEFFEDDQGRQPPREWLQSLDSAKRAAAIAAIEVLLTELGLDVCGTEHGKQLGAGLFEFRIRHDESVIRGKAGQASTGKRNEVLLRIFCHAHGQKIVLLLGGYDKGVAPSRRRQGREIEIARQRLRAFKLRQSGRRSAARRRR
;
A
#
# COMPACT_ATOMS: atom_id res chain seq x y z
N MET A 1 8.58 0.13 -19.07
CA MET A 1 7.14 0.33 -18.90
C MET A 1 6.84 0.45 -17.41
N THR A 2 6.14 1.51 -17.06
CA THR A 2 5.74 1.75 -15.66
C THR A 2 4.49 0.95 -15.30
N TRP A 3 4.35 0.69 -14.02
CA TRP A 3 3.15 0.07 -13.46
C TRP A 3 2.09 1.12 -13.19
N THR A 4 0.83 0.76 -13.36
CA THR A 4 -0.30 1.61 -12.98
C THR A 4 -0.71 1.27 -11.55
N VAL A 5 -0.94 2.28 -10.72
CA VAL A 5 -1.39 2.09 -9.34
C VAL A 5 -2.87 2.43 -9.23
N GLU A 6 -3.64 1.52 -8.67
CA GLU A 6 -5.08 1.69 -8.45
C GLU A 6 -5.40 1.48 -6.98
N PHE A 7 -6.48 2.11 -6.52
CA PHE A 7 -6.99 1.92 -5.16
C PHE A 7 -8.15 0.94 -5.16
N PHE A 8 -8.17 0.05 -4.17
CA PHE A 8 -9.32 -0.81 -3.94
C PHE A 8 -10.55 0.04 -3.65
N GLU A 9 -11.66 -0.30 -4.28
CA GLU A 9 -12.96 0.34 -4.07
C GLU A 9 -13.94 -0.71 -3.55
N ASP A 10 -14.64 -0.39 -2.47
CA ASP A 10 -15.62 -1.29 -1.88
C ASP A 10 -16.99 -1.21 -2.60
N ASP A 11 -17.94 -2.01 -2.12
CA ASP A 11 -19.27 -2.08 -2.74
C ASP A 11 -20.07 -0.77 -2.63
N GLN A 12 -19.65 0.12 -1.76
CA GLN A 12 -20.30 1.42 -1.55
C GLN A 12 -19.59 2.56 -2.27
N GLY A 13 -18.61 2.23 -3.10
CA GLY A 13 -17.83 3.22 -3.84
C GLY A 13 -16.76 3.93 -3.02
N ARG A 14 -16.46 3.45 -1.82
CA ARG A 14 -15.41 4.01 -0.98
C ARG A 14 -14.07 3.38 -1.32
N GLN A 15 -13.01 4.14 -1.15
CA GLN A 15 -11.63 3.67 -1.38
C GLN A 15 -10.84 3.74 -0.08
N PRO A 16 -10.97 2.70 0.79
CA PRO A 16 -10.31 2.73 2.10
C PRO A 16 -8.80 2.98 2.08
N PRO A 17 -8.01 2.40 1.15
CA PRO A 17 -6.58 2.72 1.11
C PRO A 17 -6.30 4.17 0.76
N ARG A 18 -7.11 4.79 -0.09
CA ARG A 18 -6.98 6.21 -0.41
C ARG A 18 -7.34 7.07 0.79
N GLU A 19 -8.42 6.73 1.50
CA GLU A 19 -8.83 7.42 2.72
C GLU A 19 -7.74 7.35 3.78
N TRP A 20 -7.09 6.19 3.91
CA TRP A 20 -5.97 6.04 4.83
C TRP A 20 -4.80 6.97 4.46
N LEU A 21 -4.41 7.03 3.19
CA LEU A 21 -3.36 7.94 2.74
C LEU A 21 -3.70 9.39 3.06
N GLN A 22 -4.94 9.79 2.82
CA GLN A 22 -5.41 11.15 3.10
C GLN A 22 -5.46 11.47 4.59
N SER A 23 -5.57 10.45 5.45
CA SER A 23 -5.58 10.63 6.91
C SER A 23 -4.20 10.86 7.52
N LEU A 24 -3.13 10.55 6.78
CA LEU A 24 -1.76 10.76 7.26
C LEU A 24 -1.46 12.25 7.38
N ASP A 25 -0.55 12.61 8.29
CA ASP A 25 -0.07 13.98 8.32
C ASP A 25 0.62 14.32 6.99
N SER A 26 0.76 15.61 6.69
CA SER A 26 1.24 16.06 5.38
C SER A 26 2.63 15.53 5.03
N ALA A 27 3.52 15.40 5.99
CA ALA A 27 4.87 14.89 5.77
C ALA A 27 4.87 13.40 5.44
N LYS A 28 4.14 12.60 6.21
CA LYS A 28 4.00 11.15 5.97
C LYS A 28 3.28 10.87 4.65
N ARG A 29 2.24 11.62 4.37
CA ARG A 29 1.50 11.51 3.11
C ARG A 29 2.38 11.80 1.91
N ALA A 30 3.15 12.88 1.97
CA ALA A 30 4.08 13.24 0.89
C ALA A 30 5.13 12.14 0.69
N ALA A 31 5.67 11.59 1.78
CA ALA A 31 6.64 10.49 1.70
C ALA A 31 6.01 9.23 1.08
N ALA A 32 4.78 8.90 1.46
CA ALA A 32 4.07 7.74 0.91
C ALA A 32 3.81 7.92 -0.59
N ILE A 33 3.32 9.08 -0.99
CA ILE A 33 3.04 9.37 -2.41
C ILE A 33 4.33 9.33 -3.22
N ALA A 34 5.41 9.94 -2.73
CA ALA A 34 6.70 9.90 -3.41
C ALA A 34 7.24 8.48 -3.58
N ALA A 35 7.14 7.66 -2.55
CA ALA A 35 7.58 6.26 -2.61
C ALA A 35 6.74 5.46 -3.61
N ILE A 36 5.43 5.66 -3.64
CA ILE A 36 4.55 5.03 -4.61
C ILE A 36 4.96 5.44 -6.03
N GLU A 37 5.14 6.74 -6.28
CA GLU A 37 5.48 7.25 -7.61
C GLU A 37 6.87 6.83 -8.08
N VAL A 38 7.85 6.79 -7.18
CA VAL A 38 9.25 6.49 -7.55
C VAL A 38 9.51 5.00 -7.57
N LEU A 39 9.08 4.26 -6.56
CA LEU A 39 9.44 2.85 -6.41
C LEU A 39 8.36 1.92 -6.94
N LEU A 40 7.12 2.11 -6.53
CA LEU A 40 6.06 1.16 -6.85
C LEU A 40 5.67 1.23 -8.34
N THR A 41 5.63 2.42 -8.92
CA THR A 41 5.34 2.56 -10.35
C THR A 41 6.46 2.03 -11.24
N GLU A 42 7.70 2.07 -10.77
CA GLU A 42 8.83 1.53 -11.53
C GLU A 42 8.97 0.02 -11.37
N LEU A 43 8.86 -0.48 -10.15
CA LEU A 43 9.16 -1.87 -9.84
C LEU A 43 7.92 -2.76 -9.73
N GLY A 44 6.77 -2.21 -9.31
CA GLY A 44 5.57 -3.00 -9.10
C GLY A 44 5.85 -4.19 -8.18
N LEU A 45 5.50 -5.38 -8.62
CA LEU A 45 5.75 -6.62 -7.88
C LEU A 45 7.23 -6.86 -7.59
N ASP A 46 8.13 -6.32 -8.41
CA ASP A 46 9.57 -6.51 -8.25
C ASP A 46 10.13 -5.81 -6.99
N VAL A 47 9.35 -4.95 -6.32
CA VAL A 47 9.74 -4.42 -5.01
C VAL A 47 9.99 -5.55 -4.00
N CYS A 48 9.36 -6.71 -4.21
CA CYS A 48 9.54 -7.88 -3.34
C CYS A 48 10.94 -8.49 -3.42
N GLY A 49 11.72 -8.16 -4.45
CA GLY A 49 13.14 -8.51 -4.53
C GLY A 49 14.06 -7.50 -3.86
N THR A 50 13.51 -6.48 -3.23
CA THR A 50 14.25 -5.42 -2.55
C THR A 50 13.83 -5.33 -1.08
N GLU A 51 14.52 -4.47 -0.33
CA GLU A 51 14.15 -4.17 1.06
C GLU A 51 12.78 -3.48 1.19
N HIS A 52 12.25 -2.96 0.07
CA HIS A 52 10.99 -2.21 0.05
C HIS A 52 9.76 -3.10 -0.11
N GLY A 53 9.91 -4.40 -0.21
CA GLY A 53 8.77 -5.27 -0.40
C GLY A 53 8.94 -6.66 0.21
N LYS A 54 7.81 -7.31 0.45
CA LYS A 54 7.75 -8.69 0.95
C LYS A 54 6.50 -9.37 0.47
N GLN A 55 6.64 -10.56 -0.08
CA GLN A 55 5.50 -11.37 -0.43
C GLN A 55 4.87 -11.98 0.82
N LEU A 56 3.54 -11.91 0.92
CA LEU A 56 2.79 -12.46 2.04
C LEU A 56 2.00 -13.73 1.66
N GLY A 57 2.11 -14.15 0.39
CA GLY A 57 1.41 -15.32 -0.12
C GLY A 57 0.04 -15.01 -0.71
N ALA A 58 -0.45 -15.95 -1.55
CA ALA A 58 -1.75 -15.86 -2.21
C ALA A 58 -1.96 -14.55 -3.01
N GLY A 59 -0.89 -14.01 -3.59
CA GLY A 59 -0.94 -12.81 -4.41
C GLY A 59 -0.91 -11.50 -3.64
N LEU A 60 -0.83 -11.55 -2.33
CA LEU A 60 -0.70 -10.36 -1.49
C LEU A 60 0.77 -10.06 -1.24
N PHE A 61 1.17 -8.81 -1.40
CA PHE A 61 2.50 -8.36 -1.01
C PHE A 61 2.44 -7.06 -0.23
N GLU A 62 3.49 -6.82 0.54
CA GLU A 62 3.61 -5.65 1.40
C GLU A 62 4.66 -4.72 0.80
N PHE A 63 4.29 -3.46 0.59
CA PHE A 63 5.20 -2.40 0.20
C PHE A 63 5.61 -1.64 1.47
N ARG A 64 6.91 -1.54 1.70
CA ARG A 64 7.49 -0.99 2.91
C ARG A 64 8.10 0.36 2.63
N ILE A 65 7.66 1.36 3.38
CA ILE A 65 8.20 2.71 3.31
C ILE A 65 8.86 2.99 4.65
N ARG A 66 10.16 3.24 4.61
CA ARG A 66 10.95 3.50 5.81
C ARG A 66 11.78 4.74 5.60
N HIS A 67 11.58 5.74 6.43
CA HIS A 67 12.34 6.97 6.39
C HIS A 67 12.65 7.44 7.80
N ASP A 68 13.80 8.10 7.96
CA ASP A 68 14.09 8.87 9.15
C ASP A 68 13.13 10.07 9.16
N GLU A 69 12.49 10.34 10.29
CA GLU A 69 11.55 11.44 10.42
C GLU A 69 12.18 12.79 10.06
N SER A 70 13.46 12.99 10.37
CA SER A 70 14.19 14.22 10.02
C SER A 70 14.28 14.44 8.52
N VAL A 71 14.40 13.39 7.73
CA VAL A 71 14.45 13.45 6.26
C VAL A 71 13.09 13.80 5.69
N ILE A 72 12.01 13.24 6.26
CA ILE A 72 10.65 13.44 5.79
C ILE A 72 10.12 14.83 6.12
N ARG A 73 10.38 15.32 7.34
CA ARG A 73 9.91 16.63 7.78
C ARG A 73 10.74 17.77 7.22
N GLY A 74 11.73 17.43 6.36
CA GLY A 74 12.56 18.42 5.68
C GLY A 74 13.55 19.11 6.59
N LYS A 75 14.35 19.97 5.97
CA LYS A 75 15.44 20.70 6.61
C LYS A 75 14.92 21.85 7.47
N ALA A 76 13.79 21.75 8.12
CA ALA A 76 13.18 22.83 8.87
C ALA A 76 13.92 23.16 10.17
N GLY A 77 15.21 22.85 10.26
CA GLY A 77 16.08 23.33 11.34
C GLY A 77 15.67 22.91 12.74
N GLN A 78 14.73 22.02 12.87
CA GLN A 78 14.35 21.50 14.17
C GLN A 78 15.35 20.44 14.58
N ALA A 79 16.17 20.78 15.55
CA ALA A 79 17.07 19.85 16.18
C ALA A 79 16.27 18.62 16.59
N SER A 80 16.64 17.48 16.05
CA SER A 80 16.09 16.21 16.49
C SER A 80 16.38 16.12 18.00
N THR A 81 15.33 15.90 18.77
CA THR A 81 15.47 15.71 20.22
C THR A 81 15.99 14.29 20.53
N GLY A 82 17.11 13.88 19.95
CA GLY A 82 17.83 12.68 20.34
C GLY A 82 17.13 11.33 20.19
N LYS A 83 15.85 11.29 19.87
CA LYS A 83 15.13 10.06 19.57
C LYS A 83 14.93 9.98 18.06
N ARG A 84 15.56 8.98 17.44
CA ARG A 84 15.31 8.66 16.03
C ARG A 84 13.91 8.10 15.89
N ASN A 85 12.96 8.94 15.53
CA ASN A 85 11.65 8.48 15.16
C ASN A 85 11.69 8.10 13.68
N GLU A 86 11.63 6.80 13.41
CA GLU A 86 11.52 6.30 12.05
C GLU A 86 10.05 6.31 11.64
N VAL A 87 9.81 6.80 10.44
CA VAL A 87 8.51 6.63 9.80
C VAL A 87 8.50 5.28 9.13
N LEU A 88 7.58 4.42 9.56
CA LEU A 88 7.42 3.07 9.04
C LEU A 88 6.00 2.92 8.54
N LEU A 89 5.82 2.98 7.23
CA LEU A 89 4.50 2.78 6.62
C LEU A 89 4.49 1.44 5.90
N ARG A 90 3.34 0.76 5.95
CA ARG A 90 3.11 -0.49 5.25
C ARG A 90 1.88 -0.34 4.38
N ILE A 91 2.02 -0.72 3.11
CA ILE A 91 0.91 -0.71 2.16
C ILE A 91 0.77 -2.12 1.60
N PHE A 92 -0.45 -2.66 1.66
CA PHE A 92 -0.73 -4.00 1.16
C PHE A 92 -1.22 -3.90 -0.28
N CYS A 93 -0.65 -4.73 -1.15
CA CYS A 93 -0.77 -4.61 -2.59
C CYS A 93 -1.04 -5.96 -3.24
N HIS A 94 -1.60 -5.91 -4.44
CA HIS A 94 -1.79 -7.06 -5.32
C HIS A 94 -1.50 -6.66 -6.76
N ALA A 95 -0.65 -7.42 -7.44
CA ALA A 95 -0.36 -7.20 -8.85
C ALA A 95 -1.34 -8.01 -9.71
N HIS A 96 -1.94 -7.36 -10.71
CA HIS A 96 -2.86 -8.03 -11.62
C HIS A 96 -2.82 -7.39 -13.01
N GLY A 97 -3.45 -8.09 -13.96
CA GLY A 97 -3.54 -7.58 -15.34
C GLY A 97 -2.19 -7.28 -15.94
N GLN A 98 -2.15 -6.26 -16.80
CA GLN A 98 -0.91 -5.82 -17.42
C GLN A 98 -0.29 -4.70 -16.60
N LYS A 99 0.59 -5.08 -15.67
CA LYS A 99 1.34 -4.15 -14.81
C LYS A 99 0.46 -3.18 -14.03
N ILE A 100 -0.52 -3.72 -13.31
CA ILE A 100 -1.35 -2.95 -12.41
C ILE A 100 -1.07 -3.39 -10.97
N VAL A 101 -0.86 -2.42 -10.09
CA VAL A 101 -0.74 -2.65 -8.65
C VAL A 101 -1.99 -2.10 -7.99
N LEU A 102 -2.75 -2.99 -7.35
CA LEU A 102 -3.92 -2.63 -6.56
C LEU A 102 -3.51 -2.40 -5.12
N LEU A 103 -3.76 -1.21 -4.59
CA LEU A 103 -3.55 -0.90 -3.18
C LEU A 103 -4.79 -1.33 -2.41
N LEU A 104 -4.58 -2.18 -1.39
CA LEU A 104 -5.66 -2.80 -0.63
C LEU A 104 -5.84 -2.19 0.76
N GLY A 105 -4.81 -1.58 1.29
CA GLY A 105 -4.83 -0.97 2.61
C GLY A 105 -3.45 -0.57 3.04
N GLY A 106 -3.37 0.00 4.22
CA GLY A 106 -2.09 0.39 4.79
C GLY A 106 -2.26 0.78 6.24
N TYR A 107 -1.15 0.90 6.93
CA TYR A 107 -1.12 1.38 8.29
C TYR A 107 0.25 1.93 8.65
N ASP A 108 0.30 2.72 9.71
CA ASP A 108 1.52 3.30 10.23
C ASP A 108 2.09 2.39 11.31
N LYS A 109 3.08 1.57 10.94
CA LYS A 109 3.75 0.65 11.85
C LYS A 109 4.55 1.37 12.92
N GLY A 110 5.04 2.57 12.62
CA GLY A 110 5.76 3.38 13.61
C GLY A 110 4.89 3.79 14.78
N VAL A 111 3.59 4.04 14.53
CA VAL A 111 2.61 4.38 15.57
C VAL A 111 2.02 3.13 16.20
N ALA A 112 1.81 2.06 15.43
CA ALA A 112 1.18 0.83 15.92
C ALA A 112 2.05 -0.38 15.59
N PRO A 113 3.16 -0.61 16.34
CA PRO A 113 4.17 -1.61 15.97
C PRO A 113 3.81 -3.05 16.31
N SER A 114 2.70 -3.32 16.97
CA SER A 114 2.39 -4.68 17.44
C SER A 114 2.12 -5.65 16.31
N ARG A 115 2.52 -6.92 16.52
CA ARG A 115 2.22 -8.01 15.58
C ARG A 115 0.71 -8.24 15.44
N ARG A 116 -0.05 -8.00 16.51
CA ARG A 116 -1.51 -8.11 16.50
C ARG A 116 -2.12 -7.10 15.51
N ARG A 117 -1.64 -5.85 15.52
CA ARG A 117 -2.11 -4.83 14.59
C ARG A 117 -1.76 -5.21 13.15
N GLN A 118 -0.53 -5.65 12.91
CA GLN A 118 -0.09 -6.09 11.59
C GLN A 118 -0.96 -7.24 11.07
N GLY A 119 -1.23 -8.22 11.93
CA GLY A 119 -2.09 -9.35 11.57
C GLY A 119 -3.50 -8.93 11.18
N ARG A 120 -4.08 -7.97 11.90
CA ARG A 120 -5.42 -7.43 11.58
C ARG A 120 -5.42 -6.70 10.24
N GLU A 121 -4.40 -5.90 9.99
CA GLU A 121 -4.30 -5.15 8.73
C GLU A 121 -4.10 -6.08 7.53
N ILE A 122 -3.30 -7.14 7.71
CA ILE A 122 -3.13 -8.18 6.68
C ILE A 122 -4.47 -8.87 6.41
N GLU A 123 -5.22 -9.23 7.45
CA GLU A 123 -6.52 -9.89 7.27
C GLU A 123 -7.52 -9.00 6.55
N ILE A 124 -7.56 -7.71 6.87
CA ILE A 124 -8.40 -6.75 6.15
C ILE A 124 -8.01 -6.71 4.66
N ALA A 125 -6.71 -6.66 4.38
CA ALA A 125 -6.22 -6.65 3.01
C ALA A 125 -6.59 -7.93 2.25
N ARG A 126 -6.52 -9.09 2.93
CA ARG A 126 -6.92 -10.37 2.32
C ARG A 126 -8.40 -10.43 2.01
N GLN A 127 -9.24 -9.90 2.89
CA GLN A 127 -10.68 -9.81 2.65
C GLN A 127 -10.98 -8.94 1.43
N ARG A 128 -10.33 -7.80 1.32
CA ARG A 128 -10.47 -6.91 0.17
C ARG A 128 -9.99 -7.56 -1.12
N LEU A 129 -8.88 -8.28 -1.06
CA LEU A 129 -8.36 -9.00 -2.23
C LEU A 129 -9.35 -10.09 -2.68
N ARG A 130 -9.95 -10.83 -1.75
CA ARG A 130 -10.98 -11.81 -2.10
C ARG A 130 -12.19 -11.15 -2.78
N ALA A 131 -12.65 -10.03 -2.24
CA ALA A 131 -13.75 -9.27 -2.85
C ALA A 131 -13.40 -8.80 -4.26
N PHE A 132 -12.20 -8.29 -4.44
CA PHE A 132 -11.71 -7.87 -5.76
C PHE A 132 -11.68 -9.02 -6.76
N LYS A 133 -11.12 -10.17 -6.36
CA LYS A 133 -11.05 -11.35 -7.23
C LYS A 133 -12.44 -11.88 -7.61
N LEU A 134 -13.38 -11.85 -6.67
CA LEU A 134 -14.77 -12.25 -6.95
C LEU A 134 -15.42 -11.32 -7.97
N ARG A 135 -15.22 -10.03 -7.89
CA ARG A 135 -15.73 -9.08 -8.89
C ARG A 135 -15.14 -9.34 -10.26
N GLN A 136 -13.83 -9.60 -10.33
CA GLN A 136 -13.18 -9.91 -11.60
C GLN A 136 -13.74 -11.20 -12.22
N SER A 137 -13.95 -12.23 -11.41
CA SER A 137 -14.58 -13.48 -11.89
C SER A 137 -16.00 -13.23 -12.39
N GLY A 138 -16.78 -12.44 -11.68
CA GLY A 138 -18.13 -12.05 -12.08
C GLY A 138 -18.13 -11.31 -13.41
N ARG A 139 -17.22 -10.37 -13.61
CA ARG A 139 -17.09 -9.63 -14.89
C ARG A 139 -16.69 -10.54 -16.04
N ARG A 140 -15.76 -11.46 -15.81
CA ARG A 140 -15.35 -12.44 -16.84
C ARG A 140 -16.51 -13.36 -17.23
N SER A 141 -17.27 -13.86 -16.26
CA SER A 141 -18.44 -14.69 -16.51
C SER A 141 -19.52 -13.93 -17.29
N ALA A 142 -19.79 -12.67 -16.93
CA ALA A 142 -20.74 -11.83 -17.64
C ALA A 142 -20.28 -11.58 -19.09
N ALA A 143 -18.99 -11.33 -19.32
CA ALA A 143 -18.44 -11.12 -20.64
C ALA A 143 -18.56 -12.39 -21.51
N ARG A 144 -18.38 -13.59 -20.94
CA ARG A 144 -18.55 -14.86 -21.64
C ARG A 144 -20.00 -15.12 -22.01
N ARG A 145 -20.96 -14.71 -21.17
CA ARG A 145 -22.39 -14.89 -21.44
C ARG A 145 -22.91 -13.98 -22.55
N ARG A 146 -22.21 -12.87 -22.82
CA ARG A 146 -22.61 -11.92 -23.89
C ARG A 146 -22.07 -12.27 -25.25
N ARG A 147 -21.24 -13.31 -25.38
CA ARG A 147 -20.71 -13.79 -26.68
C ARG A 147 -21.60 -14.82 -27.29
#